data_372292ded50cf22ea704d58c7bd252a4
#
_entry.id   372292ded50cf22ea704d58c7bd252a4
#
_cell.length_a   1.000
_cell.length_b   1.000
_cell.length_c   1.000
_cell.angle_alpha   90.00
_cell.angle_beta   90.00
_cell.angle_gamma   90.00
#
_symmetry.space_group_name_H-M   'P 1'
#
loop_
_entity.id
_entity.type
_entity.pdbx_description
1 polymer ?
#
loop_
_entity_poly.entity_id
_entity_poly.type
_entity_poly.pdbx_seq_one_letter_code
_entity_poly.pdbx_strand_id
1 'polypeptide(L)' 'MKSTSIKVGDKFIKPEVPNMVWIVTQIVEIKGMPPHAKLIVQGHLRGSMTISLDALTDQNLYRRI' A
#
# COMPACT_ATOMS: atom_id res chain seq x y z
N MET A 1 6.42 -5.27 -17.98
CA MET A 1 6.18 -4.90 -17.45
C MET A 1 5.65 -4.91 -16.51
N LYS A 2 5.60 -4.86 -15.93
CA LYS A 2 5.14 -4.85 -15.09
C LYS A 2 4.68 -4.16 -14.43
N SER A 3 4.29 -4.15 -13.95
CA SER A 3 3.72 -3.34 -13.59
C SER A 3 3.17 -3.01 -12.44
N THR A 4 3.78 -2.62 -11.61
CA THR A 4 3.31 -2.07 -10.43
C THR A 4 3.08 -0.62 -10.67
N SER A 5 1.98 -0.22 -11.05
CA SER A 5 1.68 1.19 -11.17
C SER A 5 0.95 1.65 -9.91
N ILE A 6 1.60 1.51 -8.75
CA ILE A 6 1.06 2.01 -7.51
C ILE A 6 1.38 3.48 -7.37
N LYS A 7 0.38 4.30 -7.04
CA LYS A 7 0.53 5.74 -6.94
C LYS A 7 -0.08 6.26 -5.65
N VAL A 8 0.34 7.45 -5.27
CA VAL A 8 -0.30 8.16 -4.16
C VAL A 8 -1.80 8.31 -4.46
N GLY A 9 -2.61 7.97 -3.49
CA GLY A 9 -4.07 7.99 -3.64
C GLY A 9 -4.67 6.62 -3.91
N ASP A 10 -3.86 5.64 -4.29
CA ASP A 10 -4.36 4.28 -4.51
C ASP A 10 -4.83 3.69 -3.18
N LYS A 11 -5.86 2.86 -3.26
CA LYS A 11 -6.48 2.26 -2.08
C LYS A 11 -6.37 0.76 -2.12
N PHE A 12 -6.15 0.18 -0.95
CA PHE A 12 -6.01 -1.26 -0.79
C PHE A 12 -6.79 -1.72 0.43
N ILE A 13 -7.19 -2.98 0.43
CA ILE A 13 -7.76 -3.64 1.60
C ILE A 13 -6.99 -4.92 1.86
N LYS A 14 -7.04 -5.38 3.11
CA LYS A 14 -6.59 -6.73 3.45
C LYS A 14 -7.80 -7.65 3.37
N PRO A 15 -7.70 -8.81 2.71
CA PRO A 15 -8.86 -9.69 2.58
C PRO A 15 -9.46 -10.11 3.93
N GLU A 16 -8.66 -10.22 4.97
CA GLU A 16 -9.16 -10.62 6.28
C GLU A 16 -9.82 -9.47 7.04
N VAL A 17 -9.62 -8.22 6.61
CA VAL A 17 -10.23 -7.04 7.25
C VAL A 17 -10.73 -6.07 6.17
N PRO A 18 -11.74 -6.49 5.39
CA PRO A 18 -12.11 -5.74 4.19
C PRO A 18 -12.75 -4.37 4.44
N ASN A 19 -13.15 -4.09 5.67
CA ASN A 19 -13.72 -2.77 5.98
C ASN A 19 -12.66 -1.75 6.39
N MET A 20 -11.39 -2.11 6.41
CA MET A 20 -10.31 -1.16 6.64
C MET A 20 -9.66 -0.83 5.30
N VAL A 21 -9.78 0.42 4.87
CA VAL A 21 -9.20 0.87 3.61
C VAL A 21 -7.89 1.58 3.88
N TRP A 22 -6.84 1.13 3.20
CA TRP A 22 -5.51 1.71 3.30
C TRP A 22 -5.26 2.59 2.08
N ILE A 23 -4.82 3.81 2.30
CA ILE A 23 -4.57 4.78 1.22
C ILE A 23 -3.08 5.05 1.14
N VAL A 24 -2.52 4.96 -0.06
CA VAL A 24 -1.11 5.29 -0.29
C VAL A 24 -0.94 6.80 -0.19
N THR A 25 -0.08 7.23 0.73
CA THR A 25 0.18 8.66 0.92
C THR A 25 1.54 9.09 0.38
N GLN A 26 2.46 8.13 0.23
CA GLN A 26 3.80 8.47 -0.24
C GLN A 26 4.46 7.23 -0.82
N ILE A 27 5.20 7.41 -1.89
CA ILE A 27 6.08 6.36 -2.43
C ILE A 27 7.50 6.72 -2.02
N VAL A 28 8.18 5.77 -1.42
CA VAL A 28 9.54 5.97 -0.89
C VAL A 28 10.49 5.14 -1.73
N GLU A 29 11.44 5.81 -2.37
CA GLU A 29 12.47 5.14 -3.16
C GLU A 29 13.82 5.51 -2.59
N ILE A 30 14.51 4.51 -2.06
CA ILE A 30 15.84 4.69 -1.48
C ILE A 30 16.80 3.86 -2.31
N LYS A 31 17.88 4.49 -2.74
CA LYS A 31 18.87 3.85 -3.57
C LYS A 31 19.39 2.58 -2.88
N GLY A 32 19.40 1.47 -3.61
CA GLY A 32 19.88 0.20 -3.10
C GLY A 32 18.83 -0.61 -2.35
N MET A 33 17.60 -0.10 -2.23
CA MET A 33 16.51 -0.81 -1.58
C MET A 33 15.30 -0.88 -2.49
N PRO A 34 14.47 -1.92 -2.36
CA PRO A 34 13.22 -1.98 -3.11
C PRO A 34 12.33 -0.80 -2.74
N PRO A 35 11.51 -0.31 -3.67
CA PRO A 35 10.61 0.80 -3.35
C PRO A 35 9.55 0.37 -2.35
N HIS A 36 9.16 1.32 -1.50
CA HIS A 36 8.16 1.12 -0.46
C HIS A 36 7.07 2.17 -0.59
N ALA A 37 5.94 1.91 0.04
CA ALA A 37 4.85 2.86 0.12
C ALA A 37 4.48 3.09 1.57
N LYS A 38 4.12 4.33 1.87
CA LYS A 38 3.50 4.66 3.16
C LYS A 38 2.00 4.74 2.95
N LEU A 39 1.26 4.10 3.84
CA LEU A 39 -0.19 4.05 3.77
C LEU A 39 -0.79 4.44 5.11
N ILE A 40 -1.97 5.03 5.05
CA ILE A 40 -2.76 5.31 6.25
C ILE A 40 -4.11 4.62 6.12
N VAL A 41 -4.73 4.34 7.26
CA VAL A 41 -6.10 3.82 7.29
C VAL A 41 -7.07 4.97 7.12
N GLN A 42 -7.95 4.86 6.15
CA GLN A 42 -8.95 5.89 5.89
C GLN A 42 -9.84 6.07 7.12
N GLY A 43 -9.98 7.30 7.56
CA GLY A 43 -10.81 7.61 8.71
C GLY A 43 -10.14 7.46 10.05
N HIS A 44 -8.88 7.03 10.09
CA HIS A 44 -8.12 6.88 11.34
C HIS A 44 -6.86 7.69 11.28
N LEU A 45 -6.62 8.51 12.29
CA LEU A 45 -5.44 9.38 12.32
C LEU A 45 -4.15 8.64 12.67
N ARG A 46 -4.27 7.47 13.28
CA ARG A 46 -3.10 6.75 13.79
C ARG A 46 -2.75 5.48 13.04
N GLY A 47 -3.59 5.05 12.14
CA GLY A 47 -3.30 3.84 11.38
C GLY A 47 -2.34 4.14 10.24
N SER A 48 -1.09 3.75 10.38
CA SER A 48 -0.13 3.94 9.30
C SER A 48 0.79 2.74 9.20
N MET A 49 1.31 2.51 8.00
CA MET A 49 2.33 1.48 7.80
C MET A 49 3.19 1.82 6.61
N THR A 50 4.39 1.25 6.59
CA THR A 50 5.29 1.32 5.44
C THR A 50 5.54 -0.10 4.97
N ILE A 51 5.35 -0.36 3.69
CA ILE A 51 5.42 -1.70 3.17
C ILE A 51 6.01 -1.66 1.76
N SER A 52 6.70 -2.71 1.36
CA SER A 52 7.27 -2.77 0.02
C SER A 52 6.15 -2.82 -1.03
N LEU A 53 6.44 -2.26 -2.21
CA LEU A 53 5.48 -2.33 -3.30
C LEU A 53 5.22 -3.76 -3.74
N ASP A 54 6.23 -4.62 -3.63
CA ASP A 54 6.06 -6.03 -3.95
C ASP A 54 5.00 -6.68 -3.08
N ALA A 55 4.98 -6.35 -1.78
CA ALA A 55 3.97 -6.89 -0.88
C ALA A 55 2.58 -6.36 -1.22
N LEU A 56 2.48 -5.09 -1.62
CA LEU A 56 1.21 -4.51 -2.02
C LEU A 56 0.64 -5.15 -3.28
N THR A 57 1.48 -5.66 -4.15
CA THR A 57 1.03 -6.31 -5.38
C THR A 57 0.68 -7.78 -5.16
N ASP A 58 0.97 -8.31 -3.98
CA ASP A 58 0.62 -9.69 -3.66
C ASP A 58 -0.86 -9.77 -3.29
N GLN A 59 -1.66 -10.34 -4.17
CA GLN A 59 -3.12 -10.38 -4.00
C GLN A 59 -3.54 -11.25 -2.82
N ASN A 60 -2.65 -12.07 -2.30
CA ASN A 60 -2.94 -12.84 -1.09
C ASN A 60 -2.85 -11.98 0.16
N LEU A 61 -2.11 -10.88 0.09
CA LEU A 61 -1.92 -9.99 1.22
C LEU A 61 -2.80 -8.75 1.14
N TYR A 62 -2.92 -8.17 -0.04
CA TYR A 62 -3.65 -6.93 -0.25
C TYR A 62 -4.39 -6.96 -1.57
N ARG A 63 -5.53 -6.28 -1.62
CA ARG A 63 -6.30 -6.13 -2.85
C ARG A 63 -6.54 -4.66 -3.13
N ARG A 64 -6.30 -4.26 -4.36
CA ARG A 64 -6.59 -2.91 -4.81
C ARG A 64 -8.10 -2.74 -4.99
N ILE A 65 -8.62 -1.62 -4.57
CA ILE A 65 -10.03 -1.30 -4.77
C ILE A 65 -10.22 0.00 -5.53
#